data_88b513682866a8ee1b110e49118aa57a
#
_entry.id   88b513682866a8ee1b110e49118aa57a
#
_cell.length_a   1.000
_cell.length_b   1.000
_cell.length_c   1.000
_cell.angle_alpha   90.00
_cell.angle_beta   90.00
_cell.angle_gamma   90.00
#
_symmetry.space_group_name_H-M   'P 1'
#
loop_
_entity.id
_entity.type
_entity.pdbx_description
1 polymer ?
#
loop_
_entity_poly.entity_id
_entity_poly.type
_entity_poly.pdbx_seq_one_letter_code
_entity_poly.pdbx_strand_id
1 'polypeptide(L)'
;MAVNAAPDCLAPAEIEAKAEAAGVTKATMPFGKAFVLAMFAGAFIAFGGLFFTVFLSDASLTWGAQRVVGGLCFCLGLVLVLVCGAELFTGNSLMVCARNSGKISWSQLLRSWVTVWLGNFVGAIVVVLLVYLAGIYKLNGEAVATSMVSVAAGKTSLDAGAIFFRGILCNVFVCLAVWIGFAGRTVVDKVVGILLPIAAFVACGFEHCVANMYFLPMGALMHAVGYGADVAGAQTLLKNESKY
;
A
#
# COMPACT_ATOMS: atom_id res chain seq x y z
N MET A 1 20.29 15.50 37.86
CA MET A 1 19.00 15.01 37.35
C MET A 1 19.31 13.85 36.42
N ALA A 2 18.96 12.62 36.80
CA ALA A 2 19.09 11.48 35.89
C ALA A 2 18.11 11.71 34.72
N VAL A 3 18.64 11.91 33.54
CA VAL A 3 17.84 11.83 32.31
C VAL A 3 17.34 10.39 32.25
N ASN A 4 16.05 10.17 32.51
CA ASN A 4 15.40 8.91 32.25
C ASN A 4 15.43 8.75 30.72
N ALA A 5 16.55 8.22 30.23
CA ALA A 5 16.62 7.79 28.83
C ALA A 5 15.56 6.71 28.68
N ALA A 6 14.49 7.04 27.92
CA ALA A 6 13.50 6.04 27.59
C ALA A 6 14.24 4.88 26.92
N PRO A 7 13.98 3.62 27.32
CA PRO A 7 14.62 2.47 26.69
C PRO A 7 14.38 2.46 25.20
N ASP A 8 15.25 1.83 24.44
CA ASP A 8 15.33 1.86 22.98
C ASP A 8 13.99 1.69 22.26
N CYS A 9 13.46 0.51 22.11
CA CYS A 9 12.15 0.23 21.54
C CYS A 9 11.16 -0.25 22.60
N LEU A 10 9.88 -0.31 22.26
CA LEU A 10 8.89 -0.93 23.13
C LEU A 10 9.10 -2.44 23.21
N ALA A 11 8.90 -3.01 24.41
CA ALA A 11 8.88 -4.46 24.59
C ALA A 11 7.67 -5.09 23.85
N PRO A 12 7.74 -6.38 23.48
CA PRO A 12 6.66 -7.04 22.73
C PRO A 12 5.25 -6.89 23.33
N ALA A 13 5.12 -7.00 24.67
CA ALA A 13 3.84 -6.80 25.34
C ALA A 13 3.34 -5.34 25.29
N GLU A 14 4.23 -4.37 25.26
CA GLU A 14 3.89 -2.96 25.11
C GLU A 14 3.45 -2.65 23.67
N ILE A 15 4.04 -3.32 22.68
CA ILE A 15 3.62 -3.21 21.27
C ILE A 15 2.21 -3.74 21.11
N GLU A 16 1.90 -4.91 21.71
CA GLU A 16 0.55 -5.48 21.71
C GLU A 16 -0.47 -4.53 22.34
N ALA A 17 -0.18 -4.02 23.53
CA ALA A 17 -1.06 -3.06 24.21
C ALA A 17 -1.29 -1.79 23.37
N LYS A 18 -0.25 -1.32 22.68
CA LYS A 18 -0.34 -0.17 21.77
C LYS A 18 -1.19 -0.48 20.52
N ALA A 19 -1.05 -1.69 19.94
CA ALA A 19 -1.85 -2.13 18.81
C ALA A 19 -3.33 -2.23 19.17
N GLU A 20 -3.66 -2.77 20.35
CA GLU A 20 -5.03 -2.82 20.87
C GLU A 20 -5.62 -1.41 21.09
N ALA A 21 -4.87 -0.52 21.74
CA ALA A 21 -5.31 0.86 21.98
C ALA A 21 -5.55 1.61 20.65
N ALA A 22 -4.67 1.42 19.67
CA ALA A 22 -4.86 1.95 18.33
C ALA A 22 -6.12 1.37 17.68
N GLY A 23 -6.37 0.07 17.83
CA GLY A 23 -7.59 -0.60 17.33
C GLY A 23 -8.87 0.01 17.92
N VAL A 24 -8.91 0.28 19.21
CA VAL A 24 -10.03 0.96 19.87
C VAL A 24 -10.23 2.38 19.32
N THR A 25 -9.15 3.15 19.19
CA THR A 25 -9.20 4.51 18.65
C THR A 25 -9.77 4.54 17.23
N LYS A 26 -9.33 3.62 16.38
CA LYS A 26 -9.82 3.49 15.00
C LYS A 26 -11.30 3.06 14.95
N ALA A 27 -11.70 2.13 15.79
CA ALA A 27 -13.08 1.61 15.86
C ALA A 27 -14.09 2.67 16.32
N THR A 28 -13.65 3.64 17.11
CA THR A 28 -14.51 4.72 17.66
C THR A 28 -14.40 6.03 16.87
N MET A 29 -13.55 6.06 15.83
CA MET A 29 -13.36 7.27 15.03
C MET A 29 -14.63 7.67 14.28
N PRO A 30 -15.01 8.97 14.28
CA PRO A 30 -16.13 9.47 13.47
C PRO A 30 -15.92 9.18 11.98
N PHE A 31 -17.00 8.82 11.27
CA PHE A 31 -16.97 8.43 9.86
C PHE A 31 -16.22 9.43 8.97
N GLY A 32 -16.58 10.72 9.05
CA GLY A 32 -15.95 11.74 8.19
C GLY A 32 -14.44 11.85 8.40
N LYS A 33 -13.98 11.80 9.66
CA LYS A 33 -12.55 11.80 9.98
C LYS A 33 -11.85 10.53 9.45
N ALA A 34 -12.44 9.37 9.70
CA ALA A 34 -11.88 8.09 9.21
C ALA A 34 -11.79 8.08 7.69
N PHE A 35 -12.83 8.55 6.99
CA PHE A 35 -12.87 8.56 5.54
C PHE A 35 -11.82 9.50 4.93
N VAL A 36 -11.67 10.74 5.46
CA VAL A 36 -10.65 11.69 4.98
C VAL A 36 -9.23 11.15 5.21
N LEU A 37 -8.95 10.61 6.41
CA LEU A 37 -7.65 10.00 6.69
C LEU A 37 -7.39 8.77 5.79
N ALA A 38 -8.44 8.05 5.44
CA ALA A 38 -8.34 6.94 4.50
C ALA A 38 -8.04 7.41 3.06
N MET A 39 -8.64 8.52 2.61
CA MET A 39 -8.29 9.13 1.31
C MET A 39 -6.81 9.48 1.26
N PHE A 40 -6.27 10.09 2.32
CA PHE A 40 -4.83 10.36 2.39
C PHE A 40 -3.99 9.08 2.31
N ALA A 41 -4.37 8.01 3.01
CA ALA A 41 -3.62 6.76 2.94
C ALA A 41 -3.64 6.15 1.53
N GLY A 42 -4.78 6.16 0.85
CA GLY A 42 -4.88 5.73 -0.54
C GLY A 42 -3.97 6.54 -1.46
N ALA A 43 -3.96 7.87 -1.30
CA ALA A 43 -3.07 8.76 -2.04
C ALA A 43 -1.59 8.49 -1.73
N PHE A 44 -1.22 8.29 -0.47
CA PHE A 44 0.16 8.00 -0.06
C PHE A 44 0.67 6.67 -0.65
N ILE A 45 -0.15 5.62 -0.61
CA ILE A 45 0.20 4.35 -1.25
C ILE A 45 0.31 4.52 -2.77
N ALA A 46 -0.55 5.32 -3.39
CA ALA A 46 -0.46 5.63 -4.82
C ALA A 46 0.84 6.39 -5.17
N PHE A 47 1.31 7.32 -4.32
CA PHE A 47 2.62 7.95 -4.50
C PHE A 47 3.77 6.95 -4.40
N GLY A 48 3.70 5.99 -3.48
CA GLY A 48 4.65 4.88 -3.44
C GLY A 48 4.61 4.05 -4.72
N GLY A 49 3.42 3.77 -5.24
CA GLY A 49 3.22 3.08 -6.52
C GLY A 49 3.74 3.87 -7.72
N LEU A 50 3.53 5.18 -7.74
CA LEU A 50 4.09 6.07 -8.76
C LEU A 50 5.61 6.03 -8.75
N PHE A 51 6.23 6.22 -7.58
CA PHE A 51 7.69 6.22 -7.46
C PHE A 51 8.29 4.87 -7.88
N PHE A 52 7.64 3.76 -7.53
CA PHE A 52 7.98 2.42 -8.00
C PHE A 52 7.93 2.33 -9.54
N THR A 53 6.85 2.76 -10.19
CA THR A 53 6.70 2.67 -11.65
C THR A 53 7.65 3.57 -12.42
N VAL A 54 7.94 4.77 -11.89
CA VAL A 54 8.96 5.66 -12.46
C VAL A 54 10.34 4.99 -12.40
N PHE A 55 10.69 4.38 -11.27
CA PHE A 55 11.95 3.66 -11.15
C PHE A 55 12.04 2.47 -12.12
N LEU A 56 10.96 1.69 -12.28
CA LEU A 56 10.92 0.55 -13.19
C LEU A 56 11.01 0.92 -14.68
N SER A 57 10.85 2.18 -15.04
CA SER A 57 10.99 2.63 -16.43
C SER A 57 12.43 2.58 -16.95
N ASP A 58 13.40 2.43 -16.06
CA ASP A 58 14.80 2.16 -16.42
C ASP A 58 15.02 0.66 -16.63
N ALA A 59 15.10 0.25 -17.88
CA ALA A 59 15.35 -1.14 -18.28
C ALA A 59 16.82 -1.56 -18.21
N SER A 60 17.74 -0.67 -17.83
CA SER A 60 19.19 -0.97 -17.77
C SER A 60 19.58 -1.84 -16.57
N LEU A 61 18.74 -1.87 -15.53
CA LEU A 61 19.01 -2.63 -14.32
C LEU A 61 18.67 -4.10 -14.45
N THR A 62 19.43 -4.95 -13.75
CA THR A 62 19.09 -6.37 -13.65
C THR A 62 17.76 -6.57 -12.95
N TRP A 63 17.07 -7.67 -13.24
CA TRP A 63 15.77 -8.00 -12.64
C TRP A 63 15.80 -7.94 -11.11
N GLY A 64 16.83 -8.48 -10.46
CA GLY A 64 16.94 -8.45 -8.99
C GLY A 64 17.09 -7.05 -8.44
N ALA A 65 17.90 -6.20 -9.08
CA ALA A 65 18.07 -4.80 -8.68
C ALA A 65 16.75 -4.03 -8.83
N GLN A 66 16.04 -4.19 -9.94
CA GLN A 66 14.72 -3.57 -10.15
C GLN A 66 13.71 -3.97 -9.06
N ARG A 67 13.69 -5.26 -8.66
CA ARG A 67 12.78 -5.76 -7.63
C ARG A 67 13.06 -5.14 -6.26
N VAL A 68 14.31 -5.15 -5.82
CA VAL A 68 14.71 -4.68 -4.48
C VAL A 68 14.63 -3.16 -4.39
N VAL A 69 15.26 -2.44 -5.31
CA VAL A 69 15.27 -0.97 -5.27
C VAL A 69 13.89 -0.40 -5.58
N GLY A 70 13.14 -0.99 -6.52
CA GLY A 70 11.74 -0.64 -6.73
C GLY A 70 10.89 -0.84 -5.46
N GLY A 71 11.12 -1.94 -4.72
CA GLY A 71 10.50 -2.16 -3.41
C GLY A 71 10.84 -1.05 -2.40
N LEU A 72 12.08 -0.60 -2.35
CA LEU A 72 12.49 0.53 -1.51
C LEU A 72 11.80 1.85 -1.93
N CYS A 73 11.64 2.12 -3.23
CA CYS A 73 10.87 3.24 -3.72
C CYS A 73 9.41 3.19 -3.24
N PHE A 74 8.79 2.00 -3.27
CA PHE A 74 7.42 1.82 -2.81
C PHE A 74 7.24 2.07 -1.30
N CYS A 75 8.30 1.92 -0.48
CA CYS A 75 8.24 2.15 0.97
C CYS A 75 7.77 3.57 1.31
N LEU A 76 7.96 4.55 0.43
CA LEU A 76 7.44 5.92 0.58
C LEU A 76 5.97 5.90 1.02
N GLY A 77 5.15 5.06 0.40
CA GLY A 77 3.72 4.98 0.69
C GLY A 77 3.43 4.68 2.16
N LEU A 78 4.00 3.62 2.71
CA LEU A 78 3.73 3.26 4.11
C LEU A 78 4.43 4.19 5.10
N VAL A 79 5.58 4.74 4.76
CA VAL A 79 6.25 5.77 5.58
C VAL A 79 5.32 6.97 5.77
N LEU A 80 4.74 7.49 4.68
CA LEU A 80 3.78 8.59 4.75
C LEU A 80 2.54 8.21 5.57
N VAL A 81 1.99 7.02 5.37
CA VAL A 81 0.82 6.55 6.13
C VAL A 81 1.09 6.55 7.63
N LEU A 82 2.20 5.97 8.09
CA LEU A 82 2.48 5.79 9.51
C LEU A 82 3.00 7.07 10.18
N VAL A 83 3.77 7.87 9.47
CA VAL A 83 4.35 9.11 10.04
C VAL A 83 3.32 10.24 10.03
N CYS A 84 2.54 10.39 8.96
CA CYS A 84 1.51 11.42 8.87
C CYS A 84 0.16 11.01 9.51
N GLY A 85 0.01 9.75 9.94
CA GLY A 85 -1.16 9.31 10.70
C GLY A 85 -2.42 9.05 9.87
N ALA A 86 -2.27 8.53 8.65
CA ALA A 86 -3.39 8.18 7.77
C ALA A 86 -3.95 6.77 8.05
N GLU A 87 -5.19 6.50 7.60
CA GLU A 87 -5.91 5.26 7.83
C GLU A 87 -5.79 4.31 6.63
N LEU A 88 -4.99 3.26 6.77
CA LEU A 88 -4.75 2.26 5.73
C LEU A 88 -5.49 0.95 6.04
N PHE A 89 -6.31 0.48 5.10
CA PHE A 89 -7.11 -0.74 5.24
C PHE A 89 -6.27 -1.97 5.62
N THR A 90 -5.16 -2.21 4.92
CA THR A 90 -4.29 -3.36 5.17
C THR A 90 -3.59 -3.29 6.52
N GLY A 91 -3.23 -2.11 7.01
CA GLY A 91 -2.72 -1.90 8.36
C GLY A 91 -3.80 -2.05 9.44
N ASN A 92 -5.05 -1.70 9.11
CA ASN A 92 -6.18 -1.84 10.03
C ASN A 92 -6.60 -3.31 10.26
N SER A 93 -6.00 -4.28 9.57
CA SER A 93 -6.11 -5.70 9.92
C SER A 93 -5.67 -5.96 11.36
N LEU A 94 -4.71 -5.21 11.92
CA LEU A 94 -4.29 -5.31 13.31
C LEU A 94 -5.37 -4.93 14.34
N MET A 95 -6.48 -4.31 13.92
CA MET A 95 -7.64 -4.09 14.81
C MET A 95 -8.23 -5.40 15.36
N VAL A 96 -7.92 -6.53 14.72
CA VAL A 96 -8.26 -7.87 15.23
C VAL A 96 -7.70 -8.11 16.64
N CYS A 97 -6.55 -7.53 17.01
CA CYS A 97 -6.01 -7.61 18.37
C CYS A 97 -7.01 -7.03 19.39
N ALA A 98 -7.52 -5.82 19.15
CA ALA A 98 -8.54 -5.21 20.01
C ALA A 98 -9.87 -5.97 20.00
N ARG A 99 -10.22 -6.62 18.88
CA ARG A 99 -11.42 -7.45 18.80
C ARG A 99 -11.27 -8.73 19.61
N ASN A 100 -10.14 -9.41 19.52
CA ASN A 100 -9.89 -10.65 20.27
C ASN A 100 -9.83 -10.40 21.77
N SER A 101 -9.32 -9.26 22.20
CA SER A 101 -9.33 -8.83 23.61
C SER A 101 -10.69 -8.27 24.07
N GLY A 102 -11.74 -8.38 23.25
CA GLY A 102 -13.09 -7.94 23.61
C GLY A 102 -13.29 -6.42 23.68
N LYS A 103 -12.32 -5.61 23.29
CA LYS A 103 -12.34 -4.14 23.43
C LYS A 103 -13.18 -3.44 22.35
N ILE A 104 -13.45 -4.11 21.23
CA ILE A 104 -14.32 -3.61 20.15
C ILE A 104 -15.24 -4.73 19.64
N SER A 105 -16.39 -4.34 19.07
CA SER A 105 -17.33 -5.27 18.46
C SER A 105 -16.98 -5.61 17.01
N TRP A 106 -17.54 -6.70 16.47
CA TRP A 106 -17.44 -7.04 15.05
C TRP A 106 -18.02 -5.95 14.15
N SER A 107 -19.12 -5.33 14.56
CA SER A 107 -19.76 -4.23 13.82
C SER A 107 -18.83 -3.01 13.69
N GLN A 108 -18.13 -2.66 14.77
CA GLN A 108 -17.15 -1.56 14.76
C GLN A 108 -15.96 -1.88 13.85
N LEU A 109 -15.43 -3.11 13.91
CA LEU A 109 -14.34 -3.58 13.07
C LEU A 109 -14.72 -3.50 11.59
N LEU A 110 -15.84 -4.12 11.20
CA LEU A 110 -16.30 -4.17 9.82
C LEU A 110 -16.63 -2.77 9.28
N ARG A 111 -17.29 -1.93 10.08
CA ARG A 111 -17.55 -0.54 9.72
C ARG A 111 -16.25 0.20 9.41
N SER A 112 -15.23 0.06 10.25
CA SER A 112 -13.92 0.69 10.04
C SER A 112 -13.29 0.18 8.74
N TRP A 113 -13.26 -1.14 8.52
CA TRP A 113 -12.66 -1.74 7.34
C TRP A 113 -13.32 -1.26 6.05
N VAL A 114 -14.64 -1.27 5.97
CA VAL A 114 -15.38 -0.81 4.78
C VAL A 114 -15.14 0.67 4.54
N THR A 115 -15.26 1.51 5.58
CA THR A 115 -15.03 2.96 5.48
C THR A 115 -13.63 3.27 4.96
N VAL A 116 -12.63 2.61 5.54
CA VAL A 116 -11.23 2.86 5.19
C VAL A 116 -10.90 2.32 3.81
N TRP A 117 -11.42 1.15 3.44
CA TRP A 117 -11.23 0.59 2.10
C TRP A 117 -11.77 1.52 1.01
N LEU A 118 -13.00 2.04 1.18
CA LEU A 118 -13.61 2.99 0.25
C LEU A 118 -12.83 4.30 0.18
N GLY A 119 -12.40 4.84 1.33
CA GLY A 119 -11.58 6.05 1.37
C GLY A 119 -10.23 5.86 0.67
N ASN A 120 -9.54 4.73 0.90
CA ASN A 120 -8.29 4.41 0.21
C ASN A 120 -8.51 4.37 -1.32
N PHE A 121 -9.62 3.76 -1.78
CA PHE A 121 -9.94 3.73 -3.20
C PHE A 121 -10.10 5.14 -3.79
N VAL A 122 -10.89 6.00 -3.16
CA VAL A 122 -11.09 7.39 -3.61
C VAL A 122 -9.75 8.13 -3.67
N GLY A 123 -8.92 8.02 -2.61
CA GLY A 123 -7.61 8.67 -2.58
C GLY A 123 -6.67 8.20 -3.68
N ALA A 124 -6.65 6.90 -3.97
CA ALA A 124 -5.85 6.33 -5.05
C ALA A 124 -6.30 6.84 -6.43
N ILE A 125 -7.61 6.89 -6.69
CA ILE A 125 -8.17 7.40 -7.96
C ILE A 125 -7.86 8.88 -8.15
N VAL A 126 -7.91 9.70 -7.10
CA VAL A 126 -7.50 11.11 -7.18
C VAL A 126 -6.05 11.22 -7.66
N VAL A 127 -5.15 10.39 -7.14
CA VAL A 127 -3.74 10.38 -7.59
C VAL A 127 -3.60 9.90 -9.04
N VAL A 128 -4.35 8.88 -9.46
CA VAL A 128 -4.38 8.43 -10.88
C VAL A 128 -4.70 9.63 -11.79
N LEU A 129 -5.74 10.39 -11.47
CA LEU A 129 -6.16 11.55 -12.27
C LEU A 129 -5.10 12.66 -12.24
N LEU A 130 -4.52 12.97 -11.09
CA LEU A 130 -3.48 13.99 -10.96
C LEU A 130 -2.21 13.61 -11.74
N VAL A 131 -1.76 12.37 -11.68
CA VAL A 131 -0.59 11.86 -12.40
C VAL A 131 -0.84 11.92 -13.91
N TYR A 132 -2.03 11.57 -14.36
CA TYR A 132 -2.43 11.68 -15.77
C TYR A 132 -2.43 13.14 -16.23
N LEU A 133 -3.12 14.02 -15.53
CA LEU A 133 -3.22 15.44 -15.90
C LEU A 133 -1.87 16.15 -15.85
N ALA A 134 -0.99 15.75 -14.93
CA ALA A 134 0.37 16.27 -14.84
C ALA A 134 1.32 15.76 -15.93
N GLY A 135 0.90 14.77 -16.75
CA GLY A 135 1.71 14.22 -17.82
C GLY A 135 2.93 13.44 -17.38
N ILE A 136 2.97 12.94 -16.13
CA ILE A 136 4.11 12.21 -15.56
C ILE A 136 4.44 10.95 -16.38
N TYR A 137 3.45 10.34 -16.97
CA TYR A 137 3.60 9.15 -17.82
C TYR A 137 4.49 9.37 -19.06
N LYS A 138 4.70 10.63 -19.48
CA LYS A 138 5.56 11.00 -20.62
C LYS A 138 7.05 11.00 -20.30
N LEU A 139 7.42 10.90 -19.02
CA LEU A 139 8.81 10.87 -18.61
C LEU A 139 9.56 9.68 -19.23
N ASN A 140 10.87 9.83 -19.34
CA ASN A 140 11.78 8.83 -19.90
C ASN A 140 11.33 8.35 -21.30
N GLY A 141 10.98 9.27 -22.20
CA GLY A 141 10.52 8.93 -23.55
C GLY A 141 9.30 8.02 -23.56
N GLU A 142 8.35 8.24 -22.63
CA GLU A 142 7.11 7.46 -22.44
C GLU A 142 7.32 6.07 -21.84
N ALA A 143 8.55 5.68 -21.46
CA ALA A 143 8.83 4.42 -20.82
C ALA A 143 8.09 4.28 -19.46
N VAL A 144 7.79 5.39 -18.79
CA VAL A 144 6.97 5.37 -17.56
C VAL A 144 5.55 4.88 -17.85
N ALA A 145 4.92 5.32 -18.94
CA ALA A 145 3.60 4.82 -19.35
C ALA A 145 3.62 3.30 -19.62
N THR A 146 4.63 2.84 -20.35
CA THR A 146 4.84 1.41 -20.63
C THR A 146 5.03 0.60 -19.34
N SER A 147 5.78 1.13 -18.36
CA SER A 147 5.93 0.50 -17.04
C SER A 147 4.62 0.42 -16.27
N MET A 148 3.78 1.45 -16.31
CA MET A 148 2.44 1.46 -15.68
C MET A 148 1.57 0.35 -16.27
N VAL A 149 1.56 0.19 -17.59
CA VAL A 149 0.82 -0.88 -18.30
C VAL A 149 1.39 -2.25 -17.92
N SER A 150 2.71 -2.42 -17.93
CA SER A 150 3.38 -3.68 -17.61
C SER A 150 3.08 -4.17 -16.20
N VAL A 151 3.10 -3.26 -15.22
CA VAL A 151 2.76 -3.60 -13.83
C VAL A 151 1.31 -4.06 -13.71
N ALA A 152 0.38 -3.34 -14.33
CA ALA A 152 -1.04 -3.69 -14.29
C ALA A 152 -1.32 -5.02 -15.02
N ALA A 153 -0.76 -5.22 -16.22
CA ALA A 153 -0.90 -6.46 -16.99
C ALA A 153 -0.35 -7.68 -16.24
N GLY A 154 0.80 -7.53 -15.57
CA GLY A 154 1.37 -8.60 -14.75
C GLY A 154 0.47 -9.01 -13.58
N LYS A 155 -0.31 -8.08 -13.03
CA LYS A 155 -1.28 -8.35 -11.96
C LYS A 155 -2.55 -9.03 -12.46
N THR A 156 -3.09 -8.61 -13.59
CA THR A 156 -4.29 -9.20 -14.18
C THR A 156 -4.05 -10.57 -14.82
N SER A 157 -2.79 -10.95 -15.05
CA SER A 157 -2.43 -12.28 -15.58
C SER A 157 -2.41 -13.39 -14.50
N LEU A 158 -2.51 -13.04 -13.23
CA LEU A 158 -2.50 -14.00 -12.13
C LEU A 158 -3.85 -14.72 -12.03
N ASP A 159 -3.82 -16.01 -11.72
CA ASP A 159 -5.01 -16.76 -11.35
C ASP A 159 -5.53 -16.36 -9.95
N ALA A 160 -6.83 -16.63 -9.70
CA ALA A 160 -7.48 -16.23 -8.46
C ALA A 160 -6.82 -16.83 -7.20
N GLY A 161 -6.33 -18.08 -7.28
CA GLY A 161 -5.64 -18.74 -6.18
C GLY A 161 -4.33 -18.04 -5.85
N ALA A 162 -3.53 -17.71 -6.88
CA ALA A 162 -2.29 -16.98 -6.71
C ALA A 162 -2.53 -15.59 -6.10
N ILE A 163 -3.54 -14.85 -6.58
CA ILE A 163 -3.92 -13.54 -6.02
C ILE A 163 -4.28 -13.66 -4.54
N PHE A 164 -5.09 -14.66 -4.18
CA PHE A 164 -5.52 -14.86 -2.79
C PHE A 164 -4.34 -15.13 -1.85
N PHE A 165 -3.46 -16.08 -2.17
CA PHE A 165 -2.32 -16.39 -1.32
C PHE A 165 -1.27 -15.28 -1.29
N ARG A 166 -1.02 -14.60 -2.40
CA ARG A 166 -0.15 -13.42 -2.45
C ARG A 166 -0.73 -12.26 -1.62
N GLY A 167 -2.06 -12.12 -1.57
CA GLY A 167 -2.74 -11.15 -0.71
C GLY A 167 -2.53 -11.44 0.77
N ILE A 168 -2.64 -12.69 1.20
CA ILE A 168 -2.35 -13.12 2.58
C ILE A 168 -0.89 -12.80 2.93
N LEU A 169 0.06 -13.24 2.12
CA LEU A 169 1.49 -12.99 2.35
C LEU A 169 1.80 -11.49 2.42
N CYS A 170 1.23 -10.70 1.51
CA CYS A 170 1.38 -9.25 1.54
C CYS A 170 0.89 -8.66 2.87
N ASN A 171 -0.31 -9.05 3.31
CA ASN A 171 -0.88 -8.49 4.53
C ASN A 171 -0.11 -8.90 5.79
N VAL A 172 0.49 -10.08 5.84
CA VAL A 172 1.44 -10.47 6.89
C VAL A 172 2.58 -9.46 6.98
N PHE A 173 3.23 -9.13 5.86
CA PHE A 173 4.34 -8.18 5.84
C PHE A 173 3.91 -6.75 6.18
N VAL A 174 2.73 -6.32 5.73
CA VAL A 174 2.18 -5.01 6.12
C VAL A 174 1.91 -4.95 7.61
N CYS A 175 1.30 -5.97 8.20
CA CYS A 175 1.05 -6.04 9.64
C CYS A 175 2.37 -6.04 10.43
N LEU A 176 3.38 -6.78 9.98
CA LEU A 176 4.71 -6.78 10.61
C LEU A 176 5.37 -5.40 10.53
N ALA A 177 5.28 -4.72 9.39
CA ALA A 177 5.82 -3.36 9.24
C ALA A 177 5.13 -2.38 10.19
N VAL A 178 3.80 -2.46 10.33
CA VAL A 178 3.05 -1.62 11.28
C VAL A 178 3.40 -1.97 12.72
N TRP A 179 3.57 -3.26 13.03
CA TRP A 179 3.97 -3.76 14.35
C TRP A 179 5.34 -3.22 14.75
N ILE A 180 6.32 -3.30 13.86
CA ILE A 180 7.65 -2.69 14.05
C ILE A 180 7.53 -1.17 14.19
N GLY A 181 6.67 -0.53 13.40
CA GLY A 181 6.38 0.89 13.52
C GLY A 181 5.79 1.29 14.89
N PHE A 182 5.04 0.39 15.56
CA PHE A 182 4.58 0.60 16.93
C PHE A 182 5.72 0.49 17.94
N ALA A 183 6.71 -0.39 17.71
CA ALA A 183 7.89 -0.52 18.55
C ALA A 183 8.75 0.75 18.54
N GLY A 184 8.84 1.42 17.41
CA GLY A 184 9.63 2.63 17.22
C GLY A 184 9.09 3.85 17.98
N ARG A 185 10.00 4.65 18.55
CA ARG A 185 9.70 5.86 19.31
C ARG A 185 9.93 7.13 18.51
N THR A 186 10.90 7.11 17.61
CA THR A 186 11.25 8.24 16.75
C THR A 186 10.74 8.03 15.33
N VAL A 187 10.76 9.08 14.51
CA VAL A 187 10.45 8.97 13.08
C VAL A 187 11.47 8.07 12.37
N VAL A 188 12.75 8.15 12.76
CA VAL A 188 13.82 7.34 12.16
C VAL A 188 13.58 5.85 12.42
N ASP A 189 13.24 5.47 13.66
CA ASP A 189 12.95 4.08 14.02
C ASP A 189 11.82 3.51 13.13
N LYS A 190 10.77 4.30 12.93
CA LYS A 190 9.62 3.89 12.10
C LYS A 190 10.02 3.74 10.65
N VAL A 191 10.75 4.72 10.09
CA VAL A 191 11.19 4.67 8.70
C VAL A 191 12.07 3.46 8.46
N VAL A 192 13.11 3.26 9.27
CA VAL A 192 14.05 2.13 9.12
C VAL A 192 13.33 0.80 9.31
N GLY A 193 12.45 0.69 10.31
CA GLY A 193 11.71 -0.53 10.61
C GLY A 193 10.73 -0.95 9.50
N ILE A 194 10.21 0.00 8.71
CA ILE A 194 9.29 -0.25 7.60
C ILE A 194 10.02 -0.74 6.34
N LEU A 195 11.24 -0.26 6.09
CA LEU A 195 11.92 -0.43 4.79
C LEU A 195 12.02 -1.90 4.38
N LEU A 196 12.55 -2.77 5.23
CA LEU A 196 12.80 -4.17 4.85
C LEU A 196 11.51 -4.97 4.63
N PRO A 197 10.49 -4.96 5.54
CA PRO A 197 9.26 -5.70 5.30
C PRO A 197 8.54 -5.25 4.03
N ILE A 198 8.48 -3.94 3.77
CA ILE A 198 7.79 -3.41 2.60
C ILE A 198 8.57 -3.68 1.32
N ALA A 199 9.88 -3.44 1.31
CA ALA A 199 10.70 -3.77 0.15
C ALA A 199 10.63 -5.27 -0.18
N ALA A 200 10.63 -6.14 0.83
CA ALA A 200 10.55 -7.58 0.65
C ALA A 200 9.22 -8.00 0.01
N PHE A 201 8.05 -7.53 0.49
CA PHE A 201 6.79 -7.96 -0.12
C PHE A 201 6.66 -7.49 -1.57
N VAL A 202 7.14 -6.27 -1.89
CA VAL A 202 7.14 -5.76 -3.27
C VAL A 202 8.09 -6.58 -4.14
N ALA A 203 9.31 -6.83 -3.65
CA ALA A 203 10.30 -7.63 -4.37
C ALA A 203 9.82 -9.06 -4.64
N CYS A 204 9.14 -9.69 -3.68
CA CYS A 204 8.56 -11.03 -3.83
C CYS A 204 7.30 -11.07 -4.71
N GLY A 205 6.74 -9.93 -5.10
CA GLY A 205 5.56 -9.88 -5.97
C GLY A 205 4.25 -10.25 -5.27
N PHE A 206 4.12 -9.92 -3.99
CA PHE A 206 2.87 -10.10 -3.26
C PHE A 206 1.84 -9.06 -3.67
N GLU A 207 0.55 -9.39 -3.50
CA GLU A 207 -0.55 -8.56 -3.98
C GLU A 207 -1.14 -7.69 -2.85
N HIS A 208 -1.02 -6.37 -3.01
CA HIS A 208 -1.53 -5.39 -2.07
C HIS A 208 -2.78 -4.73 -2.62
N CYS A 209 -3.94 -5.00 -2.01
CA CYS A 209 -5.23 -4.54 -2.53
C CYS A 209 -5.30 -3.01 -2.70
N VAL A 210 -4.79 -2.22 -1.74
CA VAL A 210 -4.81 -0.75 -1.84
C VAL A 210 -3.82 -0.24 -2.90
N ALA A 211 -2.65 -0.87 -3.07
CA ALA A 211 -1.74 -0.52 -4.17
C ALA A 211 -2.37 -0.81 -5.54
N ASN A 212 -3.16 -1.89 -5.63
CA ASN A 212 -3.87 -2.23 -6.86
C ASN A 212 -4.96 -1.19 -7.21
N MET A 213 -5.48 -0.44 -6.23
CA MET A 213 -6.39 0.69 -6.47
C MET A 213 -5.72 1.84 -7.27
N TYR A 214 -4.39 1.89 -7.30
CA TYR A 214 -3.61 2.78 -8.16
C TYR A 214 -3.12 2.06 -9.41
N PHE A 215 -2.45 0.91 -9.27
CA PHE A 215 -1.79 0.25 -10.40
C PHE A 215 -2.76 -0.16 -11.50
N LEU A 216 -3.90 -0.76 -11.15
CA LEU A 216 -4.84 -1.27 -12.15
C LEU A 216 -5.54 -0.13 -12.92
N PRO A 217 -6.15 0.89 -12.26
CA PRO A 217 -6.74 2.00 -12.98
C PRO A 217 -5.72 2.82 -13.78
N MET A 218 -4.50 3.02 -13.26
CA MET A 218 -3.45 3.76 -13.96
C MET A 218 -3.00 3.03 -15.22
N GLY A 219 -2.71 1.72 -15.11
CA GLY A 219 -2.32 0.92 -16.27
C GLY A 219 -3.44 0.80 -17.30
N ALA A 220 -4.69 0.61 -16.87
CA ALA A 220 -5.85 0.57 -17.76
C ALA A 220 -6.03 1.92 -18.49
N LEU A 221 -5.88 3.04 -17.79
CA LEU A 221 -5.95 4.38 -18.38
C LEU A 221 -4.85 4.58 -19.43
N MET A 222 -3.59 4.21 -19.11
CA MET A 222 -2.48 4.32 -20.05
C MET A 222 -2.70 3.46 -21.29
N HIS A 223 -3.18 2.24 -21.11
CA HIS A 223 -3.49 1.37 -22.24
C HIS A 223 -4.65 1.92 -23.11
N ALA A 224 -5.68 2.47 -22.47
CA ALA A 224 -6.83 3.07 -23.16
C ALA A 224 -6.45 4.30 -24.01
N VAL A 225 -5.43 5.05 -23.62
CA VAL A 225 -4.91 6.20 -24.37
C VAL A 225 -3.78 5.84 -25.35
N GLY A 226 -3.51 4.54 -25.54
CA GLY A 226 -2.65 4.01 -26.60
C GLY A 226 -1.23 3.63 -26.20
N TYR A 227 -0.88 3.68 -24.91
CA TYR A 227 0.46 3.27 -24.44
C TYR A 227 0.55 1.76 -24.16
N GLY A 228 1.74 1.19 -24.32
CA GLY A 228 2.04 -0.20 -23.97
C GLY A 228 1.23 -1.24 -24.77
N ALA A 229 0.89 -0.97 -26.01
CA ALA A 229 0.13 -1.88 -26.87
C ALA A 229 0.89 -3.21 -27.13
N ASP A 230 2.21 -3.17 -27.07
CA ASP A 230 3.15 -4.29 -27.22
C ASP A 230 3.38 -5.06 -25.91
N VAL A 231 2.89 -4.56 -24.79
CA VAL A 231 3.05 -5.22 -23.49
C VAL A 231 2.21 -6.50 -23.45
N ALA A 232 2.86 -7.63 -23.16
CA ALA A 232 2.19 -8.92 -23.04
C ALA A 232 1.07 -8.87 -21.98
N GLY A 233 -0.14 -9.27 -22.35
CA GLY A 233 -1.30 -9.26 -21.46
C GLY A 233 -2.00 -7.90 -21.30
N ALA A 234 -1.50 -6.80 -21.90
CA ALA A 234 -2.14 -5.49 -21.79
C ALA A 234 -3.60 -5.48 -22.25
N GLN A 235 -3.94 -6.29 -23.23
CA GLN A 235 -5.31 -6.40 -23.76
C GLN A 235 -6.34 -6.82 -22.68
N THR A 236 -5.91 -7.52 -21.63
CA THR A 236 -6.81 -7.92 -20.54
C THR A 236 -7.25 -6.75 -19.67
N LEU A 237 -6.54 -5.61 -19.71
CA LEU A 237 -6.86 -4.42 -18.93
C LEU A 237 -8.16 -3.72 -19.38
N LEU A 238 -8.53 -3.85 -20.65
CA LEU A 238 -9.73 -3.23 -21.24
C LEU A 238 -10.84 -4.24 -21.53
N LYS A 239 -10.52 -5.52 -21.57
CA LYS A 239 -11.50 -6.56 -21.79
C LYS A 239 -12.29 -6.82 -20.51
N ASN A 240 -13.46 -6.22 -20.45
CA ASN A 240 -14.52 -6.58 -19.53
C ASN A 240 -15.17 -7.90 -20.04
N GLU A 241 -14.37 -8.92 -20.30
CA GLU A 241 -14.89 -10.22 -20.70
C GLU A 241 -15.30 -10.99 -19.46
N SER A 242 -16.60 -11.07 -19.27
CA SER A 242 -17.33 -12.02 -18.45
C SER A 242 -16.70 -13.44 -18.54
N LYS A 243 -15.75 -13.70 -17.67
CA LYS A 243 -15.27 -15.04 -17.36
C LYS A 243 -15.42 -15.28 -15.87
N TYR A 244 -16.63 -15.07 -15.35
CA TYR A 244 -17.05 -15.62 -14.07
C TYR A 244 -18.53 -15.98 -14.14
#